data_ef7826e9e61c9584925dd8942957813a
#
_entry.id   ef7826e9e61c9584925dd8942957813a
#
_cell.length_a   1.000
_cell.length_b   1.000
_cell.length_c   1.000
_cell.angle_alpha   90.00
_cell.angle_beta   90.00
_cell.angle_gamma   90.00
#
_symmetry.space_group_name_H-M   'P 1'
#
loop_
_entity.id
_entity.type
_entity.pdbx_description
1 polymer ?
#
loop_
_entity_poly.entity_id
_entity_poly.type
_entity_poly.pdbx_seq_one_letter_code
_entity_poly.pdbx_strand_id
1 'polypeptide(L)'
;MALQNIDPTTTLAWKKLNEHFLKIEDKKLVDFLKETSSRTEDLSVTFEDFHFDYSKNRLDQTTIDLLVELANEVALPDAIEKYFTGAMINATEQRAVLHTALRADSKEPLLIDGKNIRPEIEQVLTQMEELTKSVVSGAWKGYTGKPITDVVNIGIGGSDLG
;
A
#
# COMPACT_ATOMS: atom_id res chain seq x y z
N MET A 1 4.59 -20.03 1.27
CA MET A 1 4.01 -20.41 -0.06
C MET A 1 3.83 -19.15 -0.88
N ALA A 2 4.10 -19.19 -2.20
CA ALA A 2 3.90 -18.06 -3.10
C ALA A 2 2.43 -17.64 -3.20
N LEU A 3 2.16 -16.47 -3.79
CA LEU A 3 0.80 -16.07 -4.15
C LEU A 3 0.21 -17.02 -5.19
N GLN A 4 -1.10 -17.20 -5.14
CA GLN A 4 -1.82 -17.89 -6.20
C GLN A 4 -1.80 -16.99 -7.45
N ASN A 5 -1.44 -17.57 -8.59
CA ASN A 5 -1.49 -16.84 -9.86
C ASN A 5 -2.87 -17.03 -10.50
N ILE A 6 -3.83 -16.25 -10.06
CA ILE A 6 -5.20 -16.27 -10.57
C ILE A 6 -5.37 -15.10 -11.54
N ASP A 7 -5.73 -15.40 -12.80
CA ASP A 7 -6.13 -14.37 -13.75
C ASP A 7 -7.52 -13.83 -13.37
N PRO A 8 -7.64 -12.58 -12.91
CA PRO A 8 -8.92 -12.02 -12.48
C PRO A 8 -9.98 -12.05 -13.58
N THR A 9 -9.60 -11.97 -14.84
CA THR A 9 -10.54 -11.96 -15.99
C THR A 9 -11.26 -13.28 -16.18
N THR A 10 -10.75 -14.37 -15.61
CA THR A 10 -11.36 -15.71 -15.69
C THR A 10 -12.39 -15.98 -14.59
N THR A 11 -12.44 -15.12 -13.56
CA THR A 11 -13.30 -15.28 -12.39
C THR A 11 -14.79 -15.03 -12.72
N LEU A 12 -15.67 -15.55 -11.86
CA LEU A 12 -17.10 -15.29 -11.98
C LEU A 12 -17.44 -13.84 -11.65
N ALA A 13 -16.81 -13.29 -10.62
CA ALA A 13 -17.00 -11.90 -10.21
C ALA A 13 -16.62 -10.93 -11.32
N TRP A 14 -15.53 -11.17 -12.06
CA TRP A 14 -15.16 -10.35 -13.22
C TRP A 14 -16.23 -10.36 -14.32
N LYS A 15 -16.82 -11.52 -14.61
CA LYS A 15 -17.91 -11.63 -15.59
C LYS A 15 -19.13 -10.84 -15.15
N LYS A 16 -19.54 -10.98 -13.88
CA LYS A 16 -20.63 -10.21 -13.30
C LYS A 16 -20.35 -8.71 -13.31
N LEU A 17 -19.11 -8.27 -13.03
CA LEU A 17 -18.71 -6.87 -13.12
C LEU A 17 -18.86 -6.32 -14.53
N ASN A 18 -18.47 -7.06 -15.56
CA ASN A 18 -18.68 -6.67 -16.95
C ASN A 18 -20.16 -6.54 -17.29
N GLU A 19 -20.98 -7.49 -16.87
CA GLU A 19 -22.44 -7.44 -17.07
C GLU A 19 -23.08 -6.25 -16.33
N HIS A 20 -22.57 -5.94 -15.14
CA HIS A 20 -23.03 -4.79 -14.36
C HIS A 20 -22.56 -3.47 -15.00
N PHE A 21 -21.32 -3.41 -15.49
CA PHE A 21 -20.80 -2.24 -16.19
C PHE A 21 -21.69 -1.84 -17.37
N LEU A 22 -22.11 -2.79 -18.20
CA LEU A 22 -23.02 -2.54 -19.33
C LEU A 22 -24.37 -1.93 -18.93
N LYS A 23 -24.79 -2.11 -17.66
CA LYS A 23 -26.04 -1.51 -17.14
C LYS A 23 -25.84 -0.06 -16.68
N ILE A 24 -24.63 0.33 -16.35
CA ILE A 24 -24.32 1.64 -15.75
C ILE A 24 -23.37 2.50 -16.60
N GLU A 25 -22.87 1.99 -17.74
CA GLU A 25 -21.85 2.67 -18.55
C GLU A 25 -22.27 4.05 -19.06
N ASP A 26 -23.54 4.22 -19.39
CA ASP A 26 -24.11 5.49 -19.86
C ASP A 26 -24.51 6.46 -18.71
N LYS A 27 -24.55 5.95 -17.47
CA LYS A 27 -24.96 6.73 -16.31
C LYS A 27 -23.87 7.72 -15.92
N LYS A 28 -24.23 8.99 -15.82
CA LYS A 28 -23.31 10.07 -15.45
C LYS A 28 -23.16 10.14 -13.92
N LEU A 29 -22.04 10.69 -13.45
CA LEU A 29 -21.82 10.87 -12.01
C LEU A 29 -22.94 11.69 -11.35
N VAL A 30 -23.46 12.70 -12.03
CA VAL A 30 -24.56 13.53 -11.53
C VAL A 30 -25.83 12.71 -11.27
N ASP A 31 -26.05 11.65 -12.01
CA ASP A 31 -27.22 10.79 -11.84
C ASP A 31 -27.07 9.94 -10.58
N PHE A 32 -25.87 9.37 -10.36
CA PHE A 32 -25.54 8.68 -9.10
C PHE A 32 -25.69 9.59 -7.87
N LEU A 33 -25.25 10.85 -7.97
CA LEU A 33 -25.35 11.81 -6.87
C LEU A 33 -26.79 12.24 -6.54
N LYS A 34 -27.72 12.11 -7.49
CA LYS A 34 -29.15 12.43 -7.29
C LYS A 34 -29.96 11.25 -6.73
N GLU A 35 -29.47 10.01 -6.82
CA GLU A 35 -30.23 8.82 -6.44
C GLU A 35 -30.43 8.69 -4.94
N THR A 36 -29.43 9.09 -4.16
CA THR A 36 -29.51 9.02 -2.71
C THR A 36 -28.75 10.18 -2.06
N SER A 37 -29.36 10.78 -1.05
CA SER A 37 -28.74 11.83 -0.24
C SER A 37 -27.65 11.29 0.70
N SER A 38 -27.69 10.01 1.05
CA SER A 38 -26.70 9.34 1.93
C SER A 38 -25.45 8.86 1.18
N ARG A 39 -25.37 9.07 -0.14
CA ARG A 39 -24.29 8.52 -0.96
C ARG A 39 -22.87 8.78 -0.41
N THR A 40 -22.62 9.97 0.10
CA THR A 40 -21.30 10.32 0.67
C THR A 40 -21.02 9.52 1.93
N GLU A 41 -22.02 9.26 2.75
CA GLU A 41 -21.91 8.44 3.96
C GLU A 41 -21.74 6.97 3.60
N ASP A 42 -22.54 6.47 2.65
CA ASP A 42 -22.53 5.06 2.21
C ASP A 42 -21.22 4.68 1.49
N LEU A 43 -20.61 5.65 0.80
CA LEU A 43 -19.41 5.46 -0.01
C LEU A 43 -18.21 6.21 0.54
N SER A 44 -18.04 6.17 1.86
CA SER A 44 -16.86 6.64 2.55
C SER A 44 -16.47 5.67 3.68
N VAL A 45 -15.18 5.65 4.00
CA VAL A 45 -14.63 4.86 5.11
C VAL A 45 -13.72 5.76 5.93
N THR A 46 -13.88 5.72 7.24
CA THR A 46 -13.00 6.41 8.18
C THR A 46 -12.27 5.38 9.03
N PHE A 47 -10.95 5.52 9.10
CA PHE A 47 -10.09 4.71 9.96
C PHE A 47 -9.10 5.65 10.65
N GLU A 48 -9.22 5.80 11.96
CA GLU A 48 -8.45 6.77 12.75
C GLU A 48 -8.51 8.18 12.12
N ASP A 49 -7.38 8.75 11.74
CA ASP A 49 -7.28 10.07 11.11
C ASP A 49 -7.45 10.04 9.58
N PHE A 50 -7.63 8.85 8.99
CA PHE A 50 -7.83 8.70 7.56
C PHE A 50 -9.31 8.70 7.22
N HIS A 51 -9.71 9.56 6.29
CA HIS A 51 -11.03 9.55 5.70
C HIS A 51 -10.91 9.34 4.19
N PHE A 52 -11.51 8.27 3.69
CA PHE A 52 -11.52 7.93 2.27
C PHE A 52 -12.93 8.03 1.71
N ASP A 53 -13.18 9.07 0.90
CA ASP A 53 -14.45 9.31 0.20
C ASP A 53 -14.32 8.89 -1.27
N TYR A 54 -15.06 7.85 -1.66
CA TYR A 54 -15.13 7.35 -3.02
C TYR A 54 -16.51 7.54 -3.66
N SER A 55 -17.35 8.41 -3.08
CA SER A 55 -18.70 8.74 -3.57
C SER A 55 -18.71 9.36 -4.97
N LYS A 56 -17.59 9.98 -5.39
CA LYS A 56 -17.43 10.61 -6.71
C LYS A 56 -16.94 9.64 -7.80
N ASN A 57 -16.84 8.34 -7.52
CA ASN A 57 -16.61 7.33 -8.54
C ASN A 57 -17.94 6.89 -9.17
N ARG A 58 -17.89 6.45 -10.43
CA ARG A 58 -19.06 5.92 -11.16
C ARG A 58 -19.31 4.47 -10.75
N LEU A 59 -19.84 4.27 -9.56
CA LEU A 59 -20.15 2.98 -8.96
C LEU A 59 -21.38 3.09 -8.04
N ASP A 60 -21.98 1.98 -7.78
CA ASP A 60 -23.06 1.79 -6.82
C ASP A 60 -22.74 0.63 -5.85
N GLN A 61 -23.65 0.30 -4.94
CA GLN A 61 -23.44 -0.77 -3.98
C GLN A 61 -23.20 -2.12 -4.66
N THR A 62 -23.90 -2.41 -5.75
CA THR A 62 -23.68 -3.65 -6.53
C THR A 62 -22.24 -3.73 -7.06
N THR A 63 -21.68 -2.61 -7.51
CA THR A 63 -20.27 -2.56 -7.93
C THR A 63 -19.34 -2.92 -6.78
N ILE A 64 -19.57 -2.36 -5.57
CA ILE A 64 -18.76 -2.64 -4.39
C ILE A 64 -18.85 -4.13 -4.02
N ASP A 65 -20.05 -4.69 -3.97
CA ASP A 65 -20.26 -6.09 -3.61
C ASP A 65 -19.51 -7.02 -4.59
N LEU A 66 -19.59 -6.73 -5.89
CA LEU A 66 -18.89 -7.50 -6.92
C LEU A 66 -17.36 -7.33 -6.87
N LEU A 67 -16.86 -6.15 -6.49
CA LEU A 67 -15.42 -5.94 -6.27
C LEU A 67 -14.92 -6.73 -5.06
N VAL A 68 -15.73 -6.84 -4.00
CA VAL A 68 -15.41 -7.67 -2.83
C VAL A 68 -15.44 -9.17 -3.21
N GLU A 69 -16.43 -9.61 -4.01
CA GLU A 69 -16.44 -10.97 -4.56
C GLU A 69 -15.15 -11.25 -5.36
N LEU A 70 -14.76 -10.33 -6.23
CA LEU A 70 -13.52 -10.45 -7.02
C LEU A 70 -12.29 -10.55 -6.13
N ALA A 71 -12.18 -9.68 -5.12
CA ALA A 71 -11.06 -9.71 -4.17
C ALA A 71 -10.93 -11.06 -3.46
N ASN A 72 -12.05 -11.69 -3.12
CA ASN A 72 -12.08 -13.02 -2.54
C ASN A 72 -11.70 -14.12 -3.55
N GLU A 73 -12.22 -14.06 -4.78
CA GLU A 73 -11.91 -15.03 -5.83
C GLU A 73 -10.42 -15.02 -6.22
N VAL A 74 -9.77 -13.85 -6.18
CA VAL A 74 -8.32 -13.72 -6.42
C VAL A 74 -7.47 -13.91 -5.16
N ALA A 75 -8.06 -14.38 -4.06
CA ALA A 75 -7.40 -14.65 -2.79
C ALA A 75 -6.65 -13.43 -2.18
N LEU A 76 -7.21 -12.22 -2.32
CA LEU A 76 -6.62 -11.01 -1.75
C LEU A 76 -6.39 -11.08 -0.22
N PRO A 77 -7.29 -11.65 0.60
CA PRO A 77 -7.03 -11.81 2.04
C PRO A 77 -5.78 -12.64 2.35
N ASP A 78 -5.55 -13.74 1.63
CA ASP A 78 -4.34 -14.56 1.75
C ASP A 78 -3.07 -13.77 1.32
N ALA A 79 -3.19 -12.96 0.27
CA ALA A 79 -2.08 -12.10 -0.18
C ALA A 79 -1.71 -11.04 0.87
N ILE A 80 -2.71 -10.45 1.54
CA ILE A 80 -2.49 -9.49 2.63
C ILE A 80 -1.79 -10.18 3.81
N GLU A 81 -2.25 -11.35 4.25
CA GLU A 81 -1.62 -12.10 5.33
C GLU A 81 -0.15 -12.42 4.98
N LYS A 82 0.11 -12.91 3.78
CA LYS A 82 1.45 -13.21 3.29
C LYS A 82 2.37 -11.97 3.25
N TYR A 83 1.81 -10.81 2.89
CA TYR A 83 2.53 -9.55 2.90
C TYR A 83 3.01 -9.16 4.31
N PHE A 84 2.15 -9.32 5.32
CA PHE A 84 2.48 -8.99 6.71
C PHE A 84 3.37 -10.04 7.39
N THR A 85 3.30 -11.29 6.98
CA THR A 85 4.08 -12.40 7.56
C THR A 85 5.43 -12.62 6.90
N GLY A 86 5.77 -11.83 5.87
CA GLY A 86 7.05 -11.90 5.19
C GLY A 86 7.22 -13.11 4.28
N ALA A 87 6.12 -13.66 3.76
CA ALA A 87 6.20 -14.68 2.73
C ALA A 87 6.83 -14.13 1.43
N MET A 88 7.48 -14.99 0.66
CA MET A 88 8.07 -14.62 -0.64
C MET A 88 6.98 -14.39 -1.69
N ILE A 89 6.38 -13.21 -1.68
CA ILE A 89 5.27 -12.81 -2.57
C ILE A 89 5.74 -12.08 -3.84
N ASN A 90 6.95 -11.55 -3.86
CA ASN A 90 7.53 -11.00 -5.09
C ASN A 90 8.09 -12.15 -5.92
N ALA A 91 7.25 -12.68 -6.83
CA ALA A 91 7.59 -13.85 -7.63
C ALA A 91 8.70 -13.59 -8.64
N THR A 92 8.88 -12.36 -9.11
CA THR A 92 9.91 -12.02 -10.09
C THR A 92 11.30 -11.95 -9.49
N GLU A 93 11.42 -11.50 -8.26
CA GLU A 93 12.69 -11.34 -7.55
C GLU A 93 12.90 -12.41 -6.47
N GLN A 94 11.95 -13.33 -6.30
CA GLN A 94 11.99 -14.43 -5.33
C GLN A 94 12.29 -13.95 -3.90
N ARG A 95 11.58 -12.89 -3.48
CA ARG A 95 11.76 -12.32 -2.14
C ARG A 95 10.45 -11.87 -1.48
N ALA A 96 10.50 -11.67 -0.19
CA ALA A 96 9.45 -11.02 0.58
C ALA A 96 9.36 -9.52 0.24
N VAL A 97 8.19 -8.91 0.50
CA VAL A 97 7.97 -7.46 0.41
C VAL A 97 7.79 -6.96 1.84
N LEU A 98 8.74 -6.15 2.34
CA LEU A 98 8.88 -5.88 3.77
C LEU A 98 8.64 -4.41 4.14
N HIS A 99 7.88 -3.65 3.34
CA HIS A 99 7.56 -2.25 3.65
C HIS A 99 6.88 -2.10 5.01
N THR A 100 6.05 -3.07 5.41
CA THR A 100 5.40 -3.11 6.72
C THR A 100 6.41 -3.24 7.86
N ALA A 101 7.47 -4.03 7.67
CA ALA A 101 8.50 -4.24 8.67
C ALA A 101 9.30 -2.96 8.96
N LEU A 102 9.53 -2.13 7.94
CA LEU A 102 10.26 -0.86 8.07
C LEU A 102 9.47 0.20 8.85
N ARG A 103 8.15 0.08 8.95
CA ARG A 103 7.24 1.05 9.55
C ARG A 103 6.55 0.55 10.82
N ALA A 104 6.76 -0.71 11.18
CA ALA A 104 6.13 -1.28 12.35
C ALA A 104 6.93 -0.96 13.62
N ASP A 105 6.25 -0.43 14.63
CA ASP A 105 6.81 -0.23 15.98
C ASP A 105 6.93 -1.54 16.78
N SER A 106 6.50 -2.65 16.20
CA SER A 106 6.54 -3.97 16.82
C SER A 106 7.99 -4.46 16.99
N LYS A 107 8.29 -4.92 18.20
CA LYS A 107 9.54 -5.63 18.52
C LYS A 107 9.45 -7.14 18.32
N GLU A 108 8.29 -7.64 17.94
CA GLU A 108 8.09 -9.06 17.68
C GLU A 108 9.01 -9.55 16.55
N PRO A 109 9.58 -10.74 16.68
CA PRO A 109 10.42 -11.30 15.63
C PRO A 109 9.69 -11.42 14.31
N LEU A 110 10.32 -11.01 13.22
CA LEU A 110 9.85 -11.26 11.85
C LEU A 110 10.81 -12.26 11.19
N LEU A 111 10.32 -13.49 11.01
CA LEU A 111 11.14 -14.58 10.51
C LEU A 111 11.01 -14.70 8.99
N ILE A 112 12.12 -14.52 8.28
CA ILE A 112 12.26 -14.82 6.86
C ILE A 112 13.25 -15.98 6.72
N ASP A 113 12.80 -17.08 6.14
CA ASP A 113 13.59 -18.31 6.02
C ASP A 113 14.23 -18.76 7.35
N GLY A 114 13.49 -18.60 8.44
CA GLY A 114 13.92 -18.96 9.79
C GLY A 114 14.87 -17.95 10.47
N LYS A 115 15.25 -16.86 9.79
CA LYS A 115 16.11 -15.81 10.34
C LYS A 115 15.25 -14.60 10.76
N ASN A 116 15.43 -14.14 12.00
CA ASN A 116 14.83 -12.88 12.44
C ASN A 116 15.54 -11.69 11.79
N ILE A 117 14.83 -10.92 10.98
CA ILE A 117 15.35 -9.76 10.23
C ILE A 117 15.21 -8.43 11.00
N ARG A 118 14.48 -8.39 12.11
CA ARG A 118 14.29 -7.16 12.90
C ARG A 118 15.60 -6.49 13.31
N PRO A 119 16.60 -7.21 13.86
CA PRO A 119 17.86 -6.58 14.26
C PRO A 119 18.58 -5.87 13.12
N GLU A 120 18.49 -6.37 11.89
CA GLU A 120 19.11 -5.74 10.72
C GLU A 120 18.40 -4.41 10.37
N ILE A 121 17.06 -4.39 10.45
CA ILE A 121 16.27 -3.18 10.24
C ILE A 121 16.59 -2.12 11.31
N GLU A 122 16.60 -2.52 12.59
CA GLU A 122 16.92 -1.65 13.72
C GLU A 122 18.34 -1.07 13.61
N GLN A 123 19.29 -1.87 13.18
CA GLN A 123 20.66 -1.41 12.95
C GLN A 123 20.71 -0.30 11.90
N VAL A 124 20.02 -0.47 10.76
CA VAL A 124 19.99 0.57 9.69
C VAL A 124 19.31 1.83 10.20
N LEU A 125 18.17 1.71 10.91
CA LEU A 125 17.49 2.87 11.47
C LEU A 125 18.36 3.63 12.48
N THR A 126 19.11 2.92 13.32
CA THR A 126 20.08 3.51 14.25
C THR A 126 21.18 4.26 13.50
N GLN A 127 21.74 3.68 12.45
CA GLN A 127 22.76 4.36 11.61
C GLN A 127 22.20 5.63 10.96
N MET A 128 20.96 5.61 10.48
CA MET A 128 20.29 6.80 9.94
C MET A 128 20.11 7.89 11.00
N GLU A 129 19.70 7.50 12.20
CA GLU A 129 19.54 8.42 13.33
C GLU A 129 20.87 9.06 13.74
N GLU A 130 21.93 8.26 13.86
CA GLU A 130 23.28 8.74 14.20
C GLU A 130 23.82 9.70 13.14
N LEU A 131 23.67 9.37 11.85
CA LEU A 131 24.04 10.27 10.77
C LEU A 131 23.27 11.59 10.84
N THR A 132 21.96 11.52 11.01
CA THR A 132 21.10 12.70 11.12
C THR A 132 21.54 13.59 12.29
N LYS A 133 21.75 13.00 13.47
CA LYS A 133 22.23 13.74 14.65
C LYS A 133 23.58 14.39 14.40
N SER A 134 24.51 13.71 13.72
CA SER A 134 25.84 14.24 13.45
C SER A 134 25.84 15.40 12.45
N VAL A 135 24.96 15.34 11.44
CA VAL A 135 24.77 16.43 10.47
C VAL A 135 24.09 17.64 11.13
N VAL A 136 22.96 17.42 11.81
CA VAL A 136 22.18 18.50 12.43
C VAL A 136 22.98 19.21 13.54
N SER A 137 23.76 18.50 14.34
CA SER A 137 24.64 19.09 15.37
C SER A 137 25.87 19.82 14.81
N GLY A 138 26.17 19.68 13.52
CA GLY A 138 27.38 20.20 12.90
C GLY A 138 28.67 19.43 13.26
N ALA A 139 28.53 18.26 13.89
CA ALA A 139 29.66 17.35 14.14
C ALA A 139 30.20 16.78 12.81
N TRP A 140 29.30 16.45 11.90
CA TRP A 140 29.67 16.09 10.52
C TRP A 140 29.89 17.35 9.70
N LYS A 141 31.07 17.50 9.15
CA LYS A 141 31.45 18.68 8.38
C LYS A 141 31.75 18.30 6.93
N GLY A 142 31.49 19.26 6.03
CA GLY A 142 31.88 19.14 4.64
C GLY A 142 33.42 19.15 4.46
N TYR A 143 33.91 18.88 3.24
CA TYR A 143 35.31 18.85 2.89
C TYR A 143 36.09 20.13 3.30
N THR A 144 35.40 21.26 3.29
CA THR A 144 36.01 22.58 3.68
C THR A 144 36.02 22.79 5.21
N GLY A 145 35.63 21.84 6.01
CA GLY A 145 35.51 21.96 7.47
C GLY A 145 34.31 22.79 7.96
N LYS A 146 33.43 23.21 7.05
CA LYS A 146 32.17 23.93 7.39
C LYS A 146 31.04 22.96 7.72
N PRO A 147 30.08 23.36 8.59
CA PRO A 147 28.86 22.62 8.79
C PRO A 147 28.09 22.45 7.46
N ILE A 148 27.37 21.33 7.34
CA ILE A 148 26.44 21.10 6.23
C ILE A 148 25.17 21.89 6.51
N THR A 149 24.76 22.76 5.59
CA THR A 149 23.56 23.61 5.69
C THR A 149 22.48 23.18 4.71
N ASP A 150 22.87 22.52 3.64
CA ASP A 150 21.96 22.14 2.55
C ASP A 150 22.13 20.65 2.22
N VAL A 151 21.01 19.97 2.08
CA VAL A 151 20.92 18.58 1.60
C VAL A 151 20.10 18.57 0.33
N VAL A 152 20.69 18.07 -0.75
CA VAL A 152 20.01 17.97 -2.05
C VAL A 152 19.69 16.51 -2.32
N ASN A 153 18.41 16.20 -2.41
CA ASN A 153 17.94 14.88 -2.84
C ASN A 153 17.70 14.89 -4.34
N ILE A 154 18.21 13.89 -5.05
CA ILE A 154 18.11 13.80 -6.52
C ILE A 154 17.55 12.42 -6.85
N GLY A 155 16.43 12.40 -7.58
CA GLY A 155 15.80 11.17 -8.06
C GLY A 155 15.42 11.26 -9.53
N ILE A 156 15.16 10.12 -10.15
CA ILE A 156 14.69 10.00 -11.53
C ILE A 156 13.27 9.45 -11.55
N GLY A 157 12.31 10.26 -11.98
CA GLY A 157 10.91 9.88 -12.10
C GLY A 157 10.29 9.50 -10.74
N GLY A 158 9.49 8.42 -10.71
CA GLY A 158 8.84 7.94 -9.49
C GLY A 158 9.75 7.22 -8.48
N SER A 159 11.06 7.19 -8.70
CA SER A 159 12.02 6.53 -7.80
C SER A 159 12.42 7.37 -6.59
N ASP A 160 12.02 8.64 -6.57
CA ASP A 160 12.21 9.51 -5.44
C ASP A 160 10.86 10.07 -4.98
N LEU A 161 10.38 9.56 -3.87
CA LEU A 161 9.19 10.06 -3.20
C LEU A 161 9.55 10.87 -1.94
N GLY A 162 10.80 11.24 -1.82
CA GLY A 162 11.36 12.23 -0.92
C GLY A 162 11.23 11.97 0.54
#